data_74929632053b1a3ec1adab6e9505b48a
#
_entry.id   74929632053b1a3ec1adab6e9505b48a
#
_cell.length_a   1.000
_cell.length_b   1.000
_cell.length_c   1.000
_cell.angle_alpha   90.00
_cell.angle_beta   90.00
_cell.angle_gamma   90.00
#
_symmetry.space_group_name_H-M   'P 1'
#
loop_
_entity.id
_entity.type
_entity.pdbx_description
1 polymer ?
#
loop_
_entity_poly.entity_id
_entity_poly.type
_entity_poly.pdbx_seq_one_letter_code
_entity_poly.pdbx_strand_id
1 'polypeptide(L)'
;TEGRIMLLRAMNMASIADSGVTDVKKIGVIFSADDSGTQIESGTKLQLDLIPEDKRPEVVYVKVNTQVADEMTAQVAQLEGVDVVIIGGLQAYFNPVYTAMQANPATRGIPTIVSYVNVAPSNIPTDLANEADTSDIYGGAWVVIDPEAQTDRQKADIAEFLNVLNWGLEKGYISQEDFNAYSVSAYSMSSYIAVRVFMAGIDRLADKDITRDAFLEAMESARIDVPISGGVDYSNAQRIGLDGMAFAKYVKGYTDPTLAFVTVDGMKSIGDLLGE
;
A
#
# COMPACT_ATOMS: atom_id res chain seq x y z
N THR A 1 -4.42 -9.41 3.79
CA THR A 1 -4.29 -8.30 4.77
C THR A 1 -4.52 -6.96 4.10
N GLU A 2 -3.85 -6.65 2.98
CA GLU A 2 -3.91 -5.34 2.34
C GLU A 2 -5.35 -4.88 2.03
N GLY A 3 -6.15 -5.69 1.33
CA GLY A 3 -7.54 -5.34 1.01
C GLY A 3 -8.40 -5.05 2.25
N ARG A 4 -8.14 -5.76 3.36
CA ARG A 4 -8.80 -5.49 4.65
C ARG A 4 -8.47 -4.09 5.16
N ILE A 5 -7.18 -3.73 5.15
CA ILE A 5 -6.70 -2.42 5.60
C ILE A 5 -7.21 -1.32 4.66
N MET A 6 -7.16 -1.52 3.33
CA MET A 6 -7.67 -0.55 2.36
C MET A 6 -9.15 -0.23 2.60
N LEU A 7 -9.99 -1.24 2.88
CA LEU A 7 -11.40 -1.01 3.21
C LEU A 7 -11.55 -0.18 4.50
N LEU A 8 -10.83 -0.54 5.57
CA LEU A 8 -10.89 0.20 6.84
C LEU A 8 -10.37 1.63 6.68
N ARG A 9 -9.31 1.85 5.88
CA ARG A 9 -8.83 3.19 5.54
C ARG A 9 -9.86 3.99 4.76
N ALA A 10 -10.55 3.37 3.79
CA ALA A 10 -11.62 4.02 3.06
C ALA A 10 -12.77 4.42 3.99
N MET A 11 -13.22 3.54 4.88
CA MET A 11 -14.26 3.84 5.87
C MET A 11 -13.88 4.98 6.82
N ASN A 12 -12.60 5.10 7.15
CA ASN A 12 -12.07 6.13 8.03
C ASN A 12 -11.59 7.39 7.28
N MET A 13 -11.85 7.52 5.98
CA MET A 13 -11.34 8.63 5.17
C MET A 13 -11.79 10.00 5.68
N ALA A 14 -12.98 10.10 6.25
CA ALA A 14 -13.48 11.34 6.86
C ALA A 14 -12.64 11.83 8.05
N SER A 15 -11.83 10.96 8.67
CA SER A 15 -10.91 11.33 9.75
C SER A 15 -9.55 11.83 9.26
N ILE A 16 -9.26 11.70 7.96
CA ILE A 16 -8.02 12.16 7.37
C ILE A 16 -8.13 13.64 7.04
N ALA A 17 -7.22 14.44 7.59
CA ALA A 17 -7.17 15.87 7.34
C ALA A 17 -7.04 16.16 5.82
N ASP A 18 -7.76 17.16 5.36
CA ASP A 18 -7.74 17.61 3.95
C ASP A 18 -8.10 16.53 2.92
N SER A 19 -8.83 15.47 3.34
CA SER A 19 -9.35 14.46 2.41
C SER A 19 -10.51 14.97 1.55
N GLY A 20 -11.20 16.00 1.99
CA GLY A 20 -12.44 16.49 1.38
C GLY A 20 -13.66 15.60 1.66
N VAL A 21 -13.49 14.47 2.34
CA VAL A 21 -14.55 13.53 2.69
C VAL A 21 -15.11 13.87 4.06
N THR A 22 -16.42 14.02 4.17
CA THR A 22 -17.08 14.32 5.46
C THR A 22 -17.78 13.12 6.07
N ASP A 23 -18.20 12.16 5.24
CA ASP A 23 -18.85 10.92 5.62
C ASP A 23 -18.60 9.88 4.52
N VAL A 24 -18.52 8.60 4.87
CA VAL A 24 -18.33 7.50 3.92
C VAL A 24 -19.51 6.55 4.01
N LYS A 25 -20.40 6.62 3.04
CA LYS A 25 -21.57 5.75 2.92
C LYS A 25 -21.43 4.72 1.82
N LYS A 26 -20.66 5.06 0.78
CA LYS A 26 -20.53 4.21 -0.39
C LYS A 26 -19.08 4.17 -0.87
N ILE A 27 -18.53 2.97 -1.01
CA ILE A 27 -17.14 2.73 -1.44
C ILE A 27 -17.16 1.99 -2.76
N GLY A 28 -16.36 2.45 -3.73
CA GLY A 28 -16.08 1.72 -4.95
C GLY A 28 -14.82 0.88 -4.81
N VAL A 29 -14.88 -0.39 -5.17
CA VAL A 29 -13.71 -1.27 -5.28
C VAL A 29 -13.58 -1.70 -6.73
N ILE A 30 -12.68 -1.07 -7.47
CA ILE A 30 -12.36 -1.44 -8.84
C ILE A 30 -11.03 -2.21 -8.86
N PHE A 31 -11.04 -3.40 -9.46
CA PHE A 31 -9.91 -4.32 -9.33
C PHE A 31 -9.64 -5.09 -10.61
N SER A 32 -8.35 -5.43 -10.84
CA SER A 32 -7.93 -6.23 -11.99
C SER A 32 -8.42 -7.67 -11.87
N ALA A 33 -8.59 -8.31 -13.04
CA ALA A 33 -9.06 -9.69 -13.12
C ALA A 33 -8.00 -10.73 -12.71
N ASP A 34 -6.75 -10.32 -12.56
CA ASP A 34 -5.65 -11.17 -12.13
C ASP A 34 -5.65 -11.44 -10.60
N ASP A 35 -4.69 -12.24 -10.16
CA ASP A 35 -4.58 -12.62 -8.75
C ASP A 35 -4.37 -11.41 -7.82
N SER A 36 -3.66 -10.36 -8.28
CA SER A 36 -3.40 -9.18 -7.45
C SER A 36 -4.70 -8.42 -7.15
N GLY A 37 -5.53 -8.19 -8.16
CA GLY A 37 -6.82 -7.52 -7.98
C GLY A 37 -7.83 -8.37 -7.22
N THR A 38 -7.92 -9.67 -7.52
CA THR A 38 -8.86 -10.59 -6.84
C THR A 38 -8.51 -10.80 -5.38
N GLN A 39 -7.24 -10.67 -4.98
CA GLN A 39 -6.81 -10.69 -3.58
C GLN A 39 -7.28 -9.44 -2.82
N ILE A 40 -7.26 -8.26 -3.45
CA ILE A 40 -7.81 -7.04 -2.87
C ILE A 40 -9.33 -7.17 -2.70
N GLU A 41 -10.04 -7.61 -3.74
CA GLU A 41 -11.48 -7.88 -3.67
C GLU A 41 -11.81 -8.83 -2.50
N SER A 42 -11.14 -9.97 -2.43
CA SER A 42 -11.38 -10.98 -1.39
C SER A 42 -11.09 -10.43 0.01
N GLY A 43 -10.03 -9.64 0.16
CA GLY A 43 -9.68 -9.00 1.42
C GLY A 43 -10.70 -7.96 1.87
N THR A 44 -11.20 -7.13 0.95
CA THR A 44 -12.25 -6.13 1.25
C THR A 44 -13.57 -6.82 1.63
N LYS A 45 -13.99 -7.86 0.91
CA LYS A 45 -15.19 -8.66 1.25
C LYS A 45 -15.08 -9.30 2.61
N LEU A 46 -13.95 -9.97 2.90
CA LEU A 46 -13.72 -10.59 4.20
C LEU A 46 -13.83 -9.56 5.33
N GLN A 47 -13.24 -8.38 5.17
CA GLN A 47 -13.32 -7.34 6.20
C GLN A 47 -14.75 -6.79 6.33
N LEU A 48 -15.45 -6.57 5.23
CA LEU A 48 -16.83 -6.09 5.24
C LEU A 48 -17.75 -7.06 6.01
N ASP A 49 -17.57 -8.37 5.82
CA ASP A 49 -18.36 -9.40 6.51
C ASP A 49 -18.13 -9.43 8.03
N LEU A 50 -16.96 -8.97 8.48
CA LEU A 50 -16.61 -8.87 9.92
C LEU A 50 -17.16 -7.60 10.60
N ILE A 51 -17.60 -6.60 9.82
CA ILE A 51 -18.19 -5.36 10.37
C ILE A 51 -19.67 -5.60 10.67
N PRO A 52 -20.21 -5.11 11.81
CA PRO A 52 -21.64 -5.15 12.10
C PRO A 52 -22.47 -4.53 10.96
N GLU A 53 -23.59 -5.16 10.60
CA GLU A 53 -24.39 -4.81 9.42
C GLU A 53 -24.83 -3.35 9.42
N ASP A 54 -25.20 -2.82 10.59
CA ASP A 54 -25.63 -1.43 10.81
C ASP A 54 -24.52 -0.39 10.62
N LYS A 55 -23.25 -0.83 10.54
CA LYS A 55 -22.05 0.00 10.34
C LYS A 55 -21.39 -0.19 8.98
N ARG A 56 -21.94 -1.09 8.14
CA ARG A 56 -21.36 -1.37 6.82
C ARG A 56 -21.67 -0.26 5.84
N PRO A 57 -20.66 0.28 5.12
CA PRO A 57 -20.93 1.09 3.94
C PRO A 57 -21.50 0.22 2.81
N GLU A 58 -22.20 0.84 1.87
CA GLU A 58 -22.48 0.21 0.58
C GLU A 58 -21.14 0.03 -0.17
N VAL A 59 -20.91 -1.14 -0.77
CA VAL A 59 -19.70 -1.39 -1.55
C VAL A 59 -20.03 -1.87 -2.95
N VAL A 60 -19.55 -1.12 -3.95
CA VAL A 60 -19.68 -1.46 -5.38
C VAL A 60 -18.39 -2.13 -5.84
N TYR A 61 -18.49 -3.38 -6.29
CA TYR A 61 -17.34 -4.14 -6.81
C TYR A 61 -17.35 -4.12 -8.33
N VAL A 62 -16.26 -3.65 -8.94
CA VAL A 62 -16.11 -3.52 -10.38
C VAL A 62 -14.85 -4.26 -10.84
N LYS A 63 -15.04 -5.31 -11.63
CA LYS A 63 -13.93 -6.11 -12.18
C LYS A 63 -13.49 -5.55 -13.53
N VAL A 64 -12.17 -5.34 -13.70
CA VAL A 64 -11.55 -4.85 -14.93
C VAL A 64 -10.76 -5.96 -15.62
N ASN A 65 -11.06 -6.20 -16.89
CA ASN A 65 -10.40 -7.22 -17.72
C ASN A 65 -9.48 -6.62 -18.80
N THR A 66 -9.40 -5.29 -18.90
CA THR A 66 -8.62 -4.58 -19.92
C THR A 66 -7.61 -3.65 -19.27
N GLN A 67 -6.54 -3.36 -20.00
CA GLN A 67 -5.54 -2.34 -19.63
C GLN A 67 -5.65 -1.08 -20.52
N VAL A 68 -6.73 -0.95 -21.28
CA VAL A 68 -6.98 0.19 -22.16
C VAL A 68 -8.01 1.11 -21.51
N ALA A 69 -7.63 2.35 -21.20
CA ALA A 69 -8.47 3.30 -20.48
C ALA A 69 -9.81 3.57 -21.17
N ASP A 70 -9.80 3.72 -22.50
CA ASP A 70 -11.03 3.98 -23.27
C ASP A 70 -12.03 2.82 -23.21
N GLU A 71 -11.55 1.58 -23.07
CA GLU A 71 -12.40 0.40 -22.99
C GLU A 71 -13.03 0.20 -21.61
N MET A 72 -12.51 0.87 -20.57
CA MET A 72 -13.04 0.74 -19.21
C MET A 72 -14.03 1.85 -18.80
N THR A 73 -14.47 2.67 -19.76
CA THR A 73 -15.43 3.75 -19.49
C THR A 73 -16.72 3.25 -18.84
N ALA A 74 -17.25 2.10 -19.28
CA ALA A 74 -18.46 1.50 -18.72
C ALA A 74 -18.24 0.91 -17.32
N GLN A 75 -17.04 0.40 -17.02
CA GLN A 75 -16.67 -0.09 -15.69
C GLN A 75 -16.53 1.09 -14.71
N VAL A 76 -15.82 2.14 -15.10
CA VAL A 76 -15.63 3.34 -14.28
C VAL A 76 -16.96 4.06 -14.01
N ALA A 77 -17.88 4.08 -14.96
CA ALA A 77 -19.21 4.68 -14.78
C ALA A 77 -20.02 4.02 -13.64
N GLN A 78 -19.74 2.76 -13.29
CA GLN A 78 -20.37 2.08 -12.15
C GLN A 78 -19.92 2.65 -10.78
N LEU A 79 -18.85 3.45 -10.75
CA LEU A 79 -18.35 4.13 -9.55
C LEU A 79 -19.03 5.49 -9.31
N GLU A 80 -20.02 5.87 -10.10
CA GLU A 80 -20.74 7.11 -9.88
C GLU A 80 -21.43 7.14 -8.51
N GLY A 81 -21.22 8.25 -7.80
CA GLY A 81 -21.83 8.49 -6.49
C GLY A 81 -21.17 7.71 -5.34
N VAL A 82 -19.97 7.17 -5.50
CA VAL A 82 -19.17 6.65 -4.38
C VAL A 82 -18.40 7.80 -3.71
N ASP A 83 -18.13 7.66 -2.42
CA ASP A 83 -17.40 8.67 -1.64
C ASP A 83 -15.88 8.48 -1.72
N VAL A 84 -15.44 7.23 -1.88
CA VAL A 84 -14.02 6.82 -1.97
C VAL A 84 -13.89 5.66 -2.94
N VAL A 85 -12.81 5.62 -3.73
CA VAL A 85 -12.48 4.50 -4.62
C VAL A 85 -11.24 3.76 -4.12
N ILE A 86 -11.32 2.44 -4.08
CA ILE A 86 -10.17 1.54 -3.92
C ILE A 86 -9.81 0.98 -5.29
N ILE A 87 -8.57 1.20 -5.76
CA ILE A 87 -8.05 0.58 -6.97
C ILE A 87 -7.15 -0.59 -6.59
N GLY A 88 -7.63 -1.81 -6.82
CA GLY A 88 -6.91 -3.06 -6.57
C GLY A 88 -6.22 -3.59 -7.81
N GLY A 89 -4.88 -3.65 -7.78
CA GLY A 89 -4.09 -4.20 -8.88
C GLY A 89 -2.71 -3.57 -9.02
N LEU A 90 -1.93 -4.13 -9.94
CA LEU A 90 -0.60 -3.63 -10.29
C LEU A 90 -0.70 -2.34 -11.12
N GLN A 91 0.44 -1.67 -11.32
CA GLN A 91 0.55 -0.43 -12.10
C GLN A 91 -0.09 -0.51 -13.50
N ALA A 92 0.02 -1.67 -14.16
CA ALA A 92 -0.56 -1.90 -15.47
C ALA A 92 -2.09 -1.69 -15.52
N TYR A 93 -2.78 -1.82 -14.38
CA TYR A 93 -4.21 -1.56 -14.24
C TYR A 93 -4.49 -0.22 -13.54
N PHE A 94 -3.65 0.16 -12.56
CA PHE A 94 -3.83 1.41 -11.84
C PHE A 94 -3.89 2.61 -12.78
N ASN A 95 -2.87 2.80 -13.63
CA ASN A 95 -2.80 3.98 -14.50
C ASN A 95 -3.98 4.08 -15.47
N PRO A 96 -4.37 3.04 -16.21
CA PRO A 96 -5.55 3.10 -17.08
C PRO A 96 -6.87 3.34 -16.33
N VAL A 97 -7.07 2.72 -15.15
CA VAL A 97 -8.26 2.96 -14.31
C VAL A 97 -8.30 4.41 -13.85
N TYR A 98 -7.19 4.92 -13.30
CA TYR A 98 -7.09 6.30 -12.85
C TYR A 98 -7.35 7.28 -13.99
N THR A 99 -6.76 7.04 -15.18
CA THR A 99 -6.98 7.85 -16.37
C THR A 99 -8.47 7.87 -16.76
N ALA A 100 -9.12 6.71 -16.81
CA ALA A 100 -10.54 6.63 -17.15
C ALA A 100 -11.42 7.35 -16.11
N MET A 101 -11.09 7.23 -14.80
CA MET A 101 -11.78 7.96 -13.72
C MET A 101 -11.65 9.48 -13.88
N GLN A 102 -10.45 9.98 -14.20
CA GLN A 102 -10.23 11.42 -14.37
C GLN A 102 -10.86 11.96 -15.65
N ALA A 103 -11.05 11.13 -16.66
CA ALA A 103 -11.79 11.50 -17.88
C ALA A 103 -13.30 11.56 -17.69
N ASN A 104 -13.85 10.87 -16.67
CA ASN A 104 -15.30 10.85 -16.39
C ASN A 104 -15.67 11.91 -15.33
N PRO A 105 -16.50 12.92 -15.67
CA PRO A 105 -16.87 13.98 -14.72
C PRO A 105 -17.54 13.46 -13.44
N ALA A 106 -18.19 12.29 -13.47
CA ALA A 106 -18.88 11.72 -12.31
C ALA A 106 -17.93 11.04 -11.31
N THR A 107 -16.69 10.72 -11.73
CA THR A 107 -15.68 10.08 -10.87
C THR A 107 -14.42 10.90 -10.69
N ARG A 108 -14.24 11.97 -11.50
CA ARG A 108 -13.14 12.92 -11.35
C ARG A 108 -13.18 13.56 -9.96
N GLY A 109 -12.03 13.62 -9.30
CA GLY A 109 -11.91 14.22 -7.95
C GLY A 109 -12.29 13.32 -6.79
N ILE A 110 -12.85 12.12 -7.01
CA ILE A 110 -13.15 11.19 -5.92
C ILE A 110 -11.82 10.68 -5.32
N PRO A 111 -11.59 10.78 -3.99
CA PRO A 111 -10.39 10.27 -3.35
C PRO A 111 -10.16 8.79 -3.65
N THR A 112 -8.92 8.45 -3.98
CA THR A 112 -8.55 7.14 -4.49
C THR A 112 -7.48 6.49 -3.61
N ILE A 113 -7.73 5.26 -3.14
CA ILE A 113 -6.76 4.46 -2.39
C ILE A 113 -6.19 3.40 -3.31
N VAL A 114 -4.86 3.37 -3.42
CA VAL A 114 -4.15 2.43 -4.29
C VAL A 114 -3.40 1.37 -3.49
N SER A 115 -3.14 0.22 -4.12
CA SER A 115 -2.28 -0.83 -3.57
C SER A 115 -0.87 -0.31 -3.28
N TYR A 116 -0.21 -0.88 -2.26
CA TYR A 116 1.14 -0.47 -1.82
C TYR A 116 2.18 -0.51 -2.94
N VAL A 117 2.02 -1.38 -3.93
CA VAL A 117 2.91 -1.47 -5.10
C VAL A 117 2.89 -0.20 -5.96
N ASN A 118 1.83 0.61 -5.83
CA ASN A 118 1.67 1.87 -6.55
C ASN A 118 2.12 3.08 -5.72
N VAL A 119 2.52 2.89 -4.45
CA VAL A 119 3.03 3.95 -3.58
C VAL A 119 4.53 4.16 -3.87
N ALA A 120 4.79 4.69 -5.05
CA ALA A 120 6.11 5.12 -5.52
C ALA A 120 5.92 6.22 -6.58
N PRO A 121 6.74 7.28 -6.58
CA PRO A 121 6.59 8.39 -7.54
C PRO A 121 6.58 7.93 -9.00
N SER A 122 7.42 6.96 -9.35
CA SER A 122 7.52 6.39 -10.70
C SER A 122 6.26 5.66 -11.18
N ASN A 123 5.36 5.29 -10.27
CA ASN A 123 4.14 4.55 -10.57
C ASN A 123 2.92 5.47 -10.74
N ILE A 124 3.06 6.75 -10.42
CA ILE A 124 1.97 7.72 -10.54
C ILE A 124 1.98 8.38 -11.91
N PRO A 125 0.84 8.46 -12.62
CA PRO A 125 0.74 9.19 -13.89
C PRO A 125 0.77 10.70 -13.62
N THR A 126 1.98 11.26 -13.41
CA THR A 126 2.21 12.62 -12.89
C THR A 126 1.63 13.72 -13.77
N ASP A 127 1.60 13.51 -15.10
CA ASP A 127 1.02 14.47 -16.05
C ASP A 127 -0.46 14.72 -15.78
N LEU A 128 -1.17 13.67 -15.34
CA LEU A 128 -2.58 13.75 -14.99
C LEU A 128 -2.78 14.04 -13.49
N ALA A 129 -2.07 13.32 -12.63
CA ALA A 129 -2.29 13.39 -11.18
C ALA A 129 -1.97 14.77 -10.58
N ASN A 130 -1.17 15.59 -11.25
CA ASN A 130 -0.81 16.94 -10.81
C ASN A 130 -1.84 18.03 -11.19
N GLU A 131 -2.87 17.69 -11.97
CA GLU A 131 -3.94 18.64 -12.27
C GLU A 131 -4.75 18.94 -10.99
N ALA A 132 -5.20 20.20 -10.85
CA ALA A 132 -5.78 20.69 -9.60
C ALA A 132 -7.08 20.00 -9.19
N ASP A 133 -7.90 19.61 -10.18
CA ASP A 133 -9.25 19.04 -10.01
C ASP A 133 -9.29 17.52 -10.12
N THR A 134 -8.13 16.86 -10.21
CA THR A 134 -8.05 15.40 -10.22
C THR A 134 -8.19 14.80 -8.83
N SER A 135 -8.48 13.51 -8.77
CA SER A 135 -8.58 12.77 -7.52
C SER A 135 -7.28 12.82 -6.72
N ASP A 136 -7.38 13.00 -5.43
CA ASP A 136 -6.26 12.78 -4.53
C ASP A 136 -5.95 11.28 -4.42
N ILE A 137 -4.67 10.94 -4.51
CA ILE A 137 -4.19 9.56 -4.44
C ILE A 137 -3.65 9.29 -3.04
N TYR A 138 -4.18 8.24 -2.42
CA TYR A 138 -3.72 7.71 -1.14
C TYR A 138 -3.24 6.28 -1.34
N GLY A 139 -2.38 5.80 -0.44
CA GLY A 139 -1.97 4.40 -0.47
C GLY A 139 -1.50 3.91 0.88
N GLY A 140 -1.72 2.62 1.12
CA GLY A 140 -1.10 1.94 2.24
C GLY A 140 0.36 1.64 1.95
N ALA A 141 1.23 1.73 2.95
CA ALA A 141 2.62 1.32 2.84
C ALA A 141 3.03 0.50 4.06
N TRP A 142 3.78 -0.57 3.83
CA TRP A 142 4.37 -1.39 4.89
C TRP A 142 5.49 -0.66 5.64
N VAL A 143 5.77 0.57 5.24
CA VAL A 143 6.83 1.43 5.77
C VAL A 143 6.30 2.87 5.89
N VAL A 144 6.90 3.65 6.79
CA VAL A 144 6.70 5.11 6.82
C VAL A 144 7.70 5.72 5.85
N ILE A 145 7.25 6.12 4.65
CA ILE A 145 8.12 6.63 3.58
C ILE A 145 8.58 8.05 3.88
N ASP A 146 7.66 8.89 4.36
CA ASP A 146 7.90 10.29 4.68
C ASP A 146 8.97 10.44 5.77
N PRO A 147 10.13 11.05 5.47
CA PRO A 147 11.22 11.20 6.43
C PRO A 147 10.83 11.98 7.70
N GLU A 148 9.89 12.93 7.60
CA GLU A 148 9.45 13.74 8.73
C GLU A 148 8.59 12.95 9.72
N ALA A 149 7.90 11.91 9.24
CA ALA A 149 7.06 11.03 10.06
C ALA A 149 7.82 9.84 10.65
N GLN A 150 9.11 9.64 10.28
CA GLN A 150 9.93 8.52 10.73
C GLN A 150 10.49 8.74 12.14
N THR A 151 10.49 7.68 12.95
CA THR A 151 11.26 7.60 14.19
C THR A 151 12.77 7.49 13.90
N ASP A 152 13.62 7.79 14.88
CA ASP A 152 15.08 7.65 14.73
C ASP A 152 15.51 6.21 14.34
N ARG A 153 14.81 5.20 14.87
CA ARG A 153 15.06 3.79 14.54
C ARG A 153 14.69 3.48 13.08
N GLN A 154 13.59 4.03 12.59
CA GLN A 154 13.19 3.89 11.19
C GLN A 154 14.18 4.60 10.25
N LYS A 155 14.62 5.81 10.61
CA LYS A 155 15.66 6.54 9.86
C LYS A 155 16.96 5.74 9.77
N ALA A 156 17.40 5.13 10.86
CA ALA A 156 18.59 4.31 10.87
C ALA A 156 18.46 3.07 9.96
N ASP A 157 17.34 2.38 10.00
CA ASP A 157 17.08 1.18 9.18
C ASP A 157 16.93 1.55 7.67
N ILE A 158 16.34 2.70 7.37
CA ILE A 158 16.29 3.24 6.00
C ILE A 158 17.69 3.61 5.50
N ALA A 159 18.55 4.16 6.36
CA ALA A 159 19.93 4.42 5.98
C ALA A 159 20.68 3.13 5.63
N GLU A 160 20.44 2.02 6.34
CA GLU A 160 20.98 0.71 5.97
C GLU A 160 20.44 0.23 4.61
N PHE A 161 19.13 0.37 4.37
CA PHE A 161 18.54 0.06 3.07
C PHE A 161 19.21 0.86 1.94
N LEU A 162 19.40 2.17 2.12
CA LEU A 162 20.09 3.01 1.13
C LEU A 162 21.56 2.61 0.93
N ASN A 163 22.26 2.16 1.99
CA ASN A 163 23.61 1.63 1.88
C ASN A 163 23.66 0.36 1.01
N VAL A 164 22.65 -0.52 1.11
CA VAL A 164 22.55 -1.71 0.24
C VAL A 164 22.37 -1.31 -1.21
N LEU A 165 21.50 -0.32 -1.50
CA LEU A 165 21.33 0.20 -2.86
C LEU A 165 22.61 0.85 -3.39
N ASN A 166 23.29 1.67 -2.59
CA ASN A 166 24.58 2.27 -2.95
C ASN A 166 25.63 1.22 -3.29
N TRP A 167 25.72 0.17 -2.47
CA TRP A 167 26.61 -0.95 -2.77
C TRP A 167 26.27 -1.62 -4.11
N GLY A 168 24.96 -1.82 -4.40
CA GLY A 168 24.50 -2.36 -5.68
C GLY A 168 24.90 -1.46 -6.86
N LEU A 169 24.77 -0.14 -6.71
CA LEU A 169 25.19 0.85 -7.70
C LEU A 169 26.71 0.83 -7.93
N GLU A 170 27.52 0.84 -6.86
CA GLU A 170 28.98 0.77 -6.94
C GLU A 170 29.50 -0.52 -7.62
N LYS A 171 28.77 -1.64 -7.44
CA LYS A 171 29.07 -2.91 -8.09
C LYS A 171 28.53 -3.04 -9.50
N GLY A 172 27.73 -2.07 -9.98
CA GLY A 172 27.11 -2.11 -11.29
C GLY A 172 25.95 -3.11 -11.39
N TYR A 173 25.37 -3.53 -10.28
CA TYR A 173 24.19 -4.40 -10.26
C TYR A 173 22.89 -3.65 -10.55
N ILE A 174 22.85 -2.36 -10.26
CA ILE A 174 21.76 -1.44 -10.60
C ILE A 174 22.33 -0.18 -11.25
N SER A 175 21.53 0.48 -12.06
CA SER A 175 21.86 1.78 -12.65
C SER A 175 21.57 2.94 -11.68
N GLN A 176 22.02 4.15 -12.01
CA GLN A 176 21.66 5.36 -11.26
C GLN A 176 20.16 5.63 -11.34
N GLU A 177 19.51 5.32 -12.46
CA GLU A 177 18.06 5.43 -12.63
C GLU A 177 17.32 4.48 -11.70
N ASP A 178 17.76 3.21 -11.62
CA ASP A 178 17.21 2.23 -10.69
C ASP A 178 17.39 2.66 -9.23
N PHE A 179 18.60 3.15 -8.87
CA PHE A 179 18.85 3.68 -7.54
C PHE A 179 17.85 4.78 -7.17
N ASN A 180 17.66 5.76 -8.05
CA ASN A 180 16.74 6.88 -7.83
C ASN A 180 15.29 6.39 -7.67
N ALA A 181 14.86 5.41 -8.47
CA ALA A 181 13.52 4.85 -8.41
C ALA A 181 13.30 3.99 -7.14
N TYR A 182 14.28 3.15 -6.78
CA TYR A 182 14.13 2.20 -5.68
C TYR A 182 14.27 2.87 -4.30
N SER A 183 15.10 3.90 -4.18
CA SER A 183 15.36 4.59 -2.91
C SER A 183 14.12 5.23 -2.28
N VAL A 184 13.10 5.54 -3.09
CA VAL A 184 11.85 6.19 -2.67
C VAL A 184 10.62 5.30 -2.88
N SER A 185 10.81 4.01 -3.10
CA SER A 185 9.74 3.06 -3.39
C SER A 185 9.40 2.20 -2.18
N ALA A 186 8.16 2.27 -1.71
CA ALA A 186 7.64 1.38 -0.67
C ALA A 186 7.75 -0.10 -1.06
N TYR A 187 7.64 -0.41 -2.36
CA TYR A 187 7.79 -1.78 -2.87
C TYR A 187 9.22 -2.29 -2.69
N SER A 188 10.22 -1.47 -3.02
CA SER A 188 11.64 -1.82 -2.83
C SER A 188 11.98 -2.00 -1.34
N MET A 189 11.48 -1.11 -0.49
CA MET A 189 11.63 -1.22 0.96
C MET A 189 10.96 -2.49 1.50
N SER A 190 9.80 -2.88 0.98
CA SER A 190 9.13 -4.15 1.36
C SER A 190 9.97 -5.37 0.98
N SER A 191 10.67 -5.33 -0.15
CA SER A 191 11.61 -6.40 -0.55
C SER A 191 12.81 -6.49 0.41
N TYR A 192 13.35 -5.35 0.83
CA TYR A 192 14.40 -5.28 1.86
C TYR A 192 13.92 -5.87 3.20
N ILE A 193 12.70 -5.53 3.64
CA ILE A 193 12.09 -6.10 4.85
C ILE A 193 12.02 -7.63 4.75
N ALA A 194 11.56 -8.17 3.62
CA ALA A 194 11.44 -9.62 3.43
C ALA A 194 12.81 -10.33 3.58
N VAL A 195 13.88 -9.75 3.04
CA VAL A 195 15.23 -10.28 3.20
C VAL A 195 15.70 -10.19 4.66
N ARG A 196 15.48 -9.05 5.35
CA ARG A 196 15.83 -8.88 6.76
C ARG A 196 15.11 -9.90 7.65
N VAL A 197 13.83 -10.15 7.39
CA VAL A 197 13.03 -11.15 8.10
C VAL A 197 13.56 -12.55 7.86
N PHE A 198 13.91 -12.90 6.61
CA PHE A 198 14.51 -14.19 6.29
C PHE A 198 15.85 -14.38 7.00
N MET A 199 16.74 -13.38 6.94
CA MET A 199 18.04 -13.44 7.61
C MET A 199 17.93 -13.58 9.12
N ALA A 200 16.98 -12.85 9.74
CA ALA A 200 16.71 -13.02 11.17
C ALA A 200 16.27 -14.44 11.53
N GLY A 201 15.53 -15.11 10.67
CA GLY A 201 15.19 -16.54 10.83
C GLY A 201 16.42 -17.44 10.76
N ILE A 202 17.32 -17.19 9.80
CA ILE A 202 18.59 -17.92 9.67
C ILE A 202 19.48 -17.70 10.91
N ASP A 203 19.64 -16.46 11.36
CA ASP A 203 20.46 -16.12 12.53
C ASP A 203 19.96 -16.82 13.82
N ARG A 204 18.64 -17.01 13.96
CA ARG A 204 18.03 -17.74 15.08
C ARG A 204 18.28 -19.25 15.06
N LEU A 205 18.68 -19.81 13.92
CA LEU A 205 19.04 -21.22 13.84
C LEU A 205 20.36 -21.48 14.59
N ALA A 206 21.24 -20.47 14.67
CA ALA A 206 22.57 -20.58 15.26
C ALA A 206 23.33 -21.81 14.71
N ASP A 207 23.61 -22.79 15.56
CA ASP A 207 24.34 -24.02 15.19
C ASP A 207 23.42 -25.19 14.76
N LYS A 208 22.10 -24.96 14.63
CA LYS A 208 21.15 -26.00 14.18
C LYS A 208 21.28 -26.20 12.67
N ASP A 209 21.03 -27.42 12.21
CA ASP A 209 20.92 -27.71 10.78
C ASP A 209 19.80 -26.87 10.14
N ILE A 210 20.06 -26.34 8.95
CA ILE A 210 19.08 -25.58 8.18
C ILE A 210 18.09 -26.57 7.56
N THR A 211 17.02 -26.86 8.29
CA THR A 211 15.87 -27.62 7.83
C THR A 211 14.64 -26.76 7.78
N ARG A 212 13.63 -27.16 7.00
CA ARG A 212 12.35 -26.44 6.94
C ARG A 212 11.71 -26.28 8.33
N ASP A 213 11.68 -27.36 9.11
CA ASP A 213 10.99 -27.37 10.40
C ASP A 213 11.75 -26.51 11.42
N ALA A 214 13.09 -26.58 11.46
CA ALA A 214 13.90 -25.75 12.32
C ALA A 214 13.77 -24.26 11.94
N PHE A 215 13.69 -23.94 10.64
CA PHE A 215 13.48 -22.56 10.18
C PHE A 215 12.09 -22.03 10.58
N LEU A 216 11.04 -22.83 10.41
CA LEU A 216 9.68 -22.43 10.83
C LEU A 216 9.62 -22.22 12.36
N GLU A 217 10.21 -23.11 13.16
CA GLU A 217 10.32 -22.94 14.61
C GLU A 217 11.06 -21.64 14.97
N ALA A 218 12.16 -21.34 14.28
CA ALA A 218 12.92 -20.11 14.49
C ALA A 218 12.11 -18.85 14.13
N MET A 219 11.33 -18.89 13.05
CA MET A 219 10.44 -17.78 12.66
C MET A 219 9.30 -17.54 13.64
N GLU A 220 8.72 -18.61 14.20
CA GLU A 220 7.59 -18.57 15.13
C GLU A 220 8.02 -18.31 16.59
N SER A 221 9.33 -18.39 16.89
CA SER A 221 9.84 -18.33 18.28
C SER A 221 9.64 -16.98 18.97
N ALA A 222 9.68 -15.89 18.23
CA ALA A 222 9.50 -14.52 18.72
C ALA A 222 9.27 -13.54 17.57
N ARG A 223 8.75 -12.36 17.90
CA ARG A 223 8.67 -11.23 16.97
C ARG A 223 10.04 -10.88 16.38
N ILE A 224 10.08 -10.62 15.09
CA ILE A 224 11.28 -10.18 14.37
C ILE A 224 11.26 -8.65 14.32
N ASP A 225 12.29 -8.04 14.85
CA ASP A 225 12.44 -6.59 14.85
C ASP A 225 12.97 -6.11 13.49
N VAL A 226 12.14 -5.38 12.78
CA VAL A 226 12.50 -4.68 11.53
C VAL A 226 11.94 -3.27 11.65
N PRO A 227 12.75 -2.30 12.12
CA PRO A 227 12.28 -0.96 12.49
C PRO A 227 11.53 -0.24 11.38
N ILE A 228 11.97 -0.37 10.14
CA ILE A 228 11.36 0.25 8.96
C ILE A 228 9.86 -0.11 8.80
N SER A 229 9.45 -1.31 9.23
CA SER A 229 8.06 -1.79 9.15
C SER A 229 7.35 -1.92 10.51
N GLY A 230 8.04 -1.56 11.60
CA GLY A 230 7.52 -1.79 12.95
C GLY A 230 7.65 -3.21 13.46
N GLY A 231 8.24 -4.13 12.67
CA GLY A 231 8.48 -5.52 13.04
C GLY A 231 7.44 -6.51 12.51
N VAL A 232 7.81 -7.78 12.49
CA VAL A 232 7.03 -8.89 11.93
C VAL A 232 6.84 -9.98 13.00
N ASP A 233 5.64 -10.50 13.17
CA ASP A 233 5.32 -11.52 14.15
C ASP A 233 4.61 -12.72 13.49
N TYR A 234 5.26 -13.89 13.55
CA TYR A 234 4.69 -15.16 13.10
C TYR A 234 4.33 -16.09 14.27
N SER A 235 4.43 -15.63 15.51
CA SER A 235 4.07 -16.43 16.68
C SER A 235 2.63 -16.93 16.58
N ASN A 236 2.29 -17.95 17.39
CA ASN A 236 0.96 -18.56 17.39
C ASN A 236 0.49 -19.12 16.02
N ALA A 237 1.43 -19.66 15.24
CA ALA A 237 1.17 -20.23 13.92
C ALA A 237 0.52 -19.27 12.92
N GLN A 238 0.73 -17.97 13.07
CA GLN A 238 0.30 -16.97 12.11
C GLN A 238 1.03 -17.15 10.78
N ARG A 239 0.32 -16.93 9.66
CA ARG A 239 0.90 -16.98 8.31
C ARG A 239 1.09 -15.60 7.70
N ILE A 240 0.66 -14.56 8.40
CA ILE A 240 0.78 -13.17 8.02
C ILE A 240 1.48 -12.47 9.16
N GLY A 241 2.71 -12.06 8.94
CA GLY A 241 3.54 -11.45 9.97
C GLY A 241 3.30 -9.94 10.15
N LEU A 242 2.74 -9.26 9.15
CA LEU A 242 2.37 -7.85 9.19
C LEU A 242 0.85 -7.71 9.10
N ASP A 243 0.25 -7.00 10.03
CA ASP A 243 -1.18 -6.70 10.07
C ASP A 243 -1.49 -5.19 10.04
N GLY A 244 -0.47 -4.35 9.94
CA GLY A 244 -0.55 -2.90 9.92
C GLY A 244 0.11 -2.27 8.70
N MET A 245 -0.39 -1.09 8.30
CA MET A 245 0.18 -0.25 7.26
C MET A 245 0.12 1.23 7.66
N ALA A 246 1.15 1.99 7.29
CA ALA A 246 1.07 3.44 7.26
C ALA A 246 0.15 3.89 6.12
N PHE A 247 -0.39 5.09 6.21
CA PHE A 247 -1.24 5.67 5.18
C PHE A 247 -0.63 6.97 4.69
N ALA A 248 -0.37 7.05 3.40
CA ALA A 248 0.30 8.16 2.77
C ALA A 248 -0.58 8.79 1.68
N LYS A 249 -0.38 10.08 1.44
CA LYS A 249 -1.03 10.87 0.39
C LYS A 249 0.03 11.33 -0.62
N TYR A 250 -0.28 11.21 -1.90
CA TYR A 250 0.54 11.77 -2.98
C TYR A 250 0.49 13.30 -2.96
N VAL A 251 1.65 13.93 -3.06
CA VAL A 251 1.82 15.39 -3.11
C VAL A 251 1.84 15.85 -4.55
N LYS A 252 0.79 16.51 -4.99
CA LYS A 252 0.72 17.06 -6.35
C LYS A 252 1.82 18.09 -6.59
N GLY A 253 2.56 17.96 -7.70
CA GLY A 253 3.61 18.90 -8.06
C GLY A 253 4.86 18.85 -7.17
N TYR A 254 5.13 17.72 -6.50
CA TYR A 254 6.37 17.56 -5.74
C TYR A 254 7.60 17.86 -6.60
N THR A 255 8.64 18.41 -5.97
CA THR A 255 9.92 18.72 -6.61
C THR A 255 11.02 17.74 -6.16
N ASP A 256 10.87 17.16 -4.99
CA ASP A 256 11.76 16.16 -4.41
C ASP A 256 11.03 14.81 -4.37
N PRO A 257 11.51 13.77 -5.07
CA PRO A 257 10.87 12.44 -5.06
C PRO A 257 10.72 11.82 -3.67
N THR A 258 11.56 12.18 -2.69
CA THR A 258 11.44 11.70 -1.30
C THR A 258 10.21 12.27 -0.59
N LEU A 259 9.68 13.38 -1.08
CA LEU A 259 8.50 14.08 -0.57
C LEU A 259 7.26 13.88 -1.45
N ALA A 260 7.33 12.97 -2.44
CA ALA A 260 6.20 12.68 -3.32
C ALA A 260 5.01 12.03 -2.59
N PHE A 261 5.25 11.39 -1.46
CA PHE A 261 4.24 10.87 -0.57
C PHE A 261 4.48 11.35 0.85
N VAL A 262 3.48 11.96 1.46
CA VAL A 262 3.50 12.35 2.87
C VAL A 262 2.64 11.42 3.70
N THR A 263 3.09 11.09 4.90
CA THR A 263 2.32 10.26 5.83
C THR A 263 1.17 11.08 6.40
N VAL A 264 -0.06 10.66 6.14
CA VAL A 264 -1.28 11.30 6.70
C VAL A 264 -1.82 10.56 7.92
N ASP A 265 -1.45 9.30 8.08
CA ASP A 265 -1.69 8.54 9.30
C ASP A 265 -0.60 7.46 9.44
N GLY A 266 -0.09 7.27 10.66
CA GLY A 266 1.02 6.38 10.94
C GLY A 266 0.68 4.89 10.74
N MET A 267 1.62 4.04 11.15
CA MET A 267 1.44 2.58 11.12
C MET A 267 0.28 2.20 12.04
N LYS A 268 -0.75 1.56 11.49
CA LYS A 268 -1.90 1.04 12.23
C LYS A 268 -2.22 -0.39 11.81
N SER A 269 -2.45 -1.23 12.80
CA SER A 269 -2.98 -2.58 12.61
C SER A 269 -4.47 -2.57 12.23
N ILE A 270 -4.99 -3.73 11.87
CA ILE A 270 -6.44 -3.91 11.67
C ILE A 270 -7.20 -3.61 12.96
N GLY A 271 -6.68 -4.04 14.15
CA GLY A 271 -7.28 -3.73 15.45
C GLY A 271 -7.33 -2.23 15.72
N ASP A 272 -6.20 -1.52 15.52
CA ASP A 272 -6.15 -0.05 15.68
C ASP A 272 -7.20 0.67 14.81
N LEU A 273 -7.40 0.19 13.57
CA LEU A 273 -8.37 0.78 12.64
C LEU A 273 -9.82 0.47 13.02
N LEU A 274 -10.05 -0.59 13.77
CA LEU A 274 -11.36 -0.95 14.34
C LEU A 274 -11.63 -0.25 15.69
N GLY A 275 -10.61 0.34 16.32
CA GLY A 275 -10.71 0.97 17.64
C GLY A 275 -10.69 -0.05 18.78
N GLU A 276 -10.01 -1.20 18.58
CA GLU A 276 -9.84 -2.29 19.54
C GLU A 276 -8.60 -2.08 20.43
#